data_d9c83ae4ec66b6e13ef0236436d12ca5
#
_entry.id   d9c83ae4ec66b6e13ef0236436d12ca5
#
_cell.length_a   1.000
_cell.length_b   1.000
_cell.length_c   1.000
_cell.angle_alpha   90.00
_cell.angle_beta   90.00
_cell.angle_gamma   90.00
#
_symmetry.space_group_name_H-M   'P 1'
#
loop_
_entity.id
_entity.type
_entity.pdbx_description
1 polymer ?
#
loop_
_entity_poly.entity_id
_entity_poly.type
_entity_poly.pdbx_seq_one_letter_code
_entity_poly.pdbx_strand_id
1 'polypeptide(L)'
;MFTHRLDVQLSYYHFRTFSISFYLERKNDSDYQEELKNQSLNRISNNLTMDLGDMEFNAKAHTKASEAIAWLVKNNHNLLNLPKDTVGLKISQAVSIATIFVDNQEEYRALQNSGLIELIELEEVVLAIQNKYKSHDFYKKIEDMIVNQGSELRPYMYQNTQLKHEQLDELGFHEGRVFTGTEPIPNPILERLKDKKWIHDFYQNRIQDRIKKDRALQELIHKELQKDPHLN
;
A
#
# COMPACT_ATOMS: atom_id res chain seq x y z
N MET A 1 54.02 -52.98 18.79
CA MET A 1 52.94 -52.53 19.67
C MET A 1 52.79 -51.02 19.80
N PHE A 2 53.71 -50.25 19.26
CA PHE A 2 53.69 -48.76 19.30
C PHE A 2 52.95 -48.10 18.13
N THR A 3 52.85 -48.72 16.98
CA THR A 3 52.23 -48.18 15.76
C THR A 3 50.71 -48.09 15.87
N HIS A 4 50.03 -49.03 16.49
CA HIS A 4 48.56 -49.06 16.63
C HIS A 4 47.99 -47.93 17.53
N ARG A 5 48.77 -47.39 18.48
CA ARG A 5 48.34 -46.30 19.35
C ARG A 5 48.38 -44.93 18.64
N LEU A 6 49.34 -44.71 17.73
CA LEU A 6 49.45 -43.51 16.94
C LEU A 6 48.32 -43.36 15.92
N ASP A 7 47.97 -44.46 15.27
CA ASP A 7 46.85 -44.42 14.25
C ASP A 7 45.51 -44.13 14.90
N VAL A 8 45.22 -44.62 16.09
CA VAL A 8 43.98 -44.36 16.82
C VAL A 8 43.94 -42.90 17.31
N GLN A 9 45.05 -42.34 17.76
CA GLN A 9 45.13 -40.92 18.16
C GLN A 9 44.99 -39.98 16.96
N LEU A 10 45.65 -40.23 15.85
CA LEU A 10 45.52 -39.47 14.60
C LEU A 10 44.11 -39.51 14.05
N SER A 11 43.44 -40.67 14.06
CA SER A 11 42.06 -40.82 13.63
C SER A 11 41.09 -40.03 14.53
N TYR A 12 41.31 -40.03 15.86
CA TYR A 12 40.51 -39.26 16.81
C TYR A 12 40.68 -37.73 16.63
N TYR A 13 41.89 -37.25 16.37
CA TYR A 13 42.15 -35.82 16.07
C TYR A 13 41.53 -35.41 14.75
N HIS A 14 41.59 -36.23 13.70
CA HIS A 14 41.00 -35.94 12.41
C HIS A 14 39.44 -35.90 12.52
N PHE A 15 38.84 -36.80 13.21
CA PHE A 15 37.38 -36.81 13.43
C PHE A 15 36.92 -35.60 14.25
N ARG A 16 37.69 -35.20 15.24
CA ARG A 16 37.36 -34.02 16.07
C ARG A 16 37.50 -32.71 15.33
N THR A 17 38.54 -32.53 14.51
CA THR A 17 38.76 -31.37 13.67
C THR A 17 37.69 -31.28 12.56
N PHE A 18 37.33 -32.39 11.94
CA PHE A 18 36.26 -32.44 10.95
C PHE A 18 34.88 -32.06 11.54
N SER A 19 34.57 -32.62 12.73
CA SER A 19 33.31 -32.29 13.44
C SER A 19 33.24 -30.80 13.83
N ILE A 20 34.34 -30.20 14.26
CA ILE A 20 34.41 -28.79 14.61
C ILE A 20 34.26 -27.92 13.36
N SER A 21 34.96 -28.24 12.25
CA SER A 21 34.84 -27.52 10.99
C SER A 21 33.40 -27.55 10.47
N PHE A 22 32.75 -28.72 10.47
CA PHE A 22 31.37 -28.87 10.02
C PHE A 22 30.38 -28.13 10.93
N TYR A 23 30.61 -28.07 12.22
CA TYR A 23 29.81 -27.30 13.17
C TYR A 23 29.96 -25.79 12.91
N LEU A 24 31.19 -25.31 12.71
CA LEU A 24 31.46 -23.88 12.41
C LEU A 24 30.88 -23.47 11.07
N GLU A 25 30.96 -24.31 10.04
CA GLU A 25 30.38 -24.07 8.73
C GLU A 25 28.84 -23.95 8.83
N ARG A 26 28.17 -24.89 9.50
CA ARG A 26 26.71 -24.81 9.74
C ARG A 26 26.30 -23.61 10.56
N LYS A 27 27.09 -23.23 11.55
CA LYS A 27 26.81 -22.05 12.36
C LYS A 27 26.93 -20.77 11.51
N ASN A 28 27.98 -20.64 10.70
CA ASN A 28 28.15 -19.51 9.80
C ASN A 28 27.02 -19.41 8.78
N ASP A 29 26.53 -20.53 8.23
CA ASP A 29 25.40 -20.54 7.30
C ASP A 29 24.11 -20.10 8.02
N SER A 30 23.87 -20.56 9.25
CA SER A 30 22.72 -20.16 10.04
C SER A 30 22.76 -18.67 10.40
N ASP A 31 23.89 -18.16 10.85
CA ASP A 31 24.07 -16.74 11.20
C ASP A 31 23.89 -15.85 9.95
N TYR A 32 24.38 -16.29 8.79
CA TYR A 32 24.19 -15.59 7.52
C TYR A 32 22.73 -15.56 7.06
N GLN A 33 22.00 -16.68 7.17
CA GLN A 33 20.59 -16.73 6.84
C GLN A 33 19.74 -15.83 7.75
N GLU A 34 20.06 -15.82 9.05
CA GLU A 34 19.42 -14.94 10.02
C GLU A 34 19.65 -13.47 9.68
N GLU A 35 20.86 -13.09 9.31
CA GLU A 35 21.18 -11.73 8.85
C GLU A 35 20.36 -11.36 7.59
N LEU A 36 20.29 -12.24 6.59
CA LEU A 36 19.48 -12.02 5.39
C LEU A 36 17.98 -11.86 5.71
N LYS A 37 17.43 -12.70 6.59
CA LYS A 37 16.05 -12.56 7.08
C LYS A 37 15.83 -11.18 7.69
N ASN A 38 16.71 -10.75 8.57
CA ASN A 38 16.60 -9.46 9.26
C ASN A 38 16.72 -8.28 8.30
N GLN A 39 17.62 -8.37 7.31
CA GLN A 39 17.71 -7.37 6.23
C GLN A 39 16.42 -7.29 5.42
N SER A 40 15.80 -8.43 5.07
CA SER A 40 14.52 -8.47 4.35
C SER A 40 13.39 -7.90 5.18
N LEU A 41 13.29 -8.22 6.46
CA LEU A 41 12.28 -7.65 7.35
C LEU A 41 12.43 -6.12 7.50
N ASN A 42 13.65 -5.62 7.61
CA ASN A 42 13.92 -4.19 7.65
C ASN A 42 13.47 -3.50 6.35
N ARG A 43 13.75 -4.09 5.17
CA ARG A 43 13.28 -3.56 3.87
C ARG A 43 11.75 -3.58 3.76
N ILE A 44 11.09 -4.64 4.24
CA ILE A 44 9.62 -4.69 4.31
C ILE A 44 9.09 -3.57 5.23
N SER A 45 9.70 -3.35 6.38
CA SER A 45 9.30 -2.27 7.30
C SER A 45 9.46 -0.89 6.68
N ASN A 46 10.52 -0.65 5.91
CA ASN A 46 10.72 0.60 5.18
C ASN A 46 9.68 0.77 4.06
N ASN A 47 9.37 -0.30 3.31
CA ASN A 47 8.32 -0.28 2.29
C ASN A 47 6.95 0.04 2.92
N LEU A 48 6.66 -0.55 4.10
CA LEU A 48 5.43 -0.23 4.85
C LEU A 48 5.32 1.26 5.20
N THR A 49 6.44 1.91 5.55
CA THR A 49 6.45 3.36 5.84
C THR A 49 6.08 4.17 4.59
N MET A 50 6.60 3.80 3.42
CA MET A 50 6.25 4.44 2.15
C MET A 50 4.79 4.19 1.77
N ASP A 51 4.35 2.94 1.88
CA ASP A 51 2.98 2.51 1.60
C ASP A 51 1.96 3.25 2.48
N LEU A 52 2.27 3.44 3.78
CA LEU A 52 1.43 4.21 4.71
C LEU A 52 1.26 5.65 4.26
N GLY A 53 2.33 6.31 3.82
CA GLY A 53 2.27 7.67 3.28
C GLY A 53 1.39 7.77 2.03
N ASP A 54 1.53 6.80 1.10
CA ASP A 54 0.71 6.74 -0.10
C ASP A 54 -0.77 6.45 0.22
N MET A 55 -1.04 5.53 1.14
CA MET A 55 -2.41 5.25 1.60
C MET A 55 -3.07 6.45 2.28
N GLU A 56 -2.34 7.23 3.07
CA GLU A 56 -2.86 8.45 3.70
C GLU A 56 -3.17 9.53 2.66
N PHE A 57 -2.32 9.68 1.64
CA PHE A 57 -2.58 10.55 0.49
C PHE A 57 -3.84 10.11 -0.26
N ASN A 58 -3.95 8.82 -0.60
CA ASN A 58 -5.12 8.25 -1.26
C ASN A 58 -6.40 8.48 -0.45
N ALA A 59 -6.37 8.23 0.87
CA ALA A 59 -7.51 8.46 1.75
C ALA A 59 -7.99 9.92 1.71
N LYS A 60 -7.07 10.90 1.74
CA LYS A 60 -7.41 12.32 1.63
C LYS A 60 -8.04 12.66 0.28
N ALA A 61 -7.46 12.15 -0.82
CA ALA A 61 -7.97 12.37 -2.17
C ALA A 61 -9.40 11.83 -2.33
N HIS A 62 -9.64 10.61 -1.88
CA HIS A 62 -10.97 9.99 -1.96
C HIS A 62 -12.00 10.67 -1.05
N THR A 63 -11.61 11.16 0.13
CA THR A 63 -12.46 12.00 0.97
C THR A 63 -12.90 13.26 0.22
N LYS A 64 -11.94 13.95 -0.40
CA LYS A 64 -12.20 15.18 -1.18
C LYS A 64 -13.18 14.96 -2.33
N ALA A 65 -13.03 13.83 -3.05
CA ALA A 65 -13.96 13.45 -4.12
C ALA A 65 -15.37 13.16 -3.60
N SER A 66 -15.47 12.37 -2.53
CA SER A 66 -16.75 12.02 -1.89
C SER A 66 -17.50 13.26 -1.39
N GLU A 67 -16.79 14.18 -0.71
CA GLU A 67 -17.35 15.44 -0.24
C GLU A 67 -17.80 16.35 -1.39
N ALA A 68 -17.03 16.41 -2.50
CA ALA A 68 -17.39 17.16 -3.67
C ALA A 68 -18.69 16.64 -4.31
N ILE A 69 -18.82 15.31 -4.42
CA ILE A 69 -20.05 14.68 -4.92
C ILE A 69 -21.23 14.97 -3.99
N ALA A 70 -21.04 14.80 -2.68
CA ALA A 70 -22.10 15.10 -1.70
C ALA A 70 -22.58 16.54 -1.79
N TRP A 71 -21.64 17.48 -1.96
CA TRP A 71 -21.93 18.89 -2.15
C TRP A 71 -22.74 19.15 -3.44
N LEU A 72 -22.34 18.55 -4.57
CA LEU A 72 -23.05 18.68 -5.85
C LEU A 72 -24.48 18.16 -5.77
N VAL A 73 -24.67 16.95 -5.19
CA VAL A 73 -25.98 16.35 -5.03
C VAL A 73 -26.89 17.23 -4.15
N LYS A 74 -26.37 17.72 -3.03
CA LYS A 74 -27.13 18.58 -2.11
C LYS A 74 -27.57 19.88 -2.73
N ASN A 75 -26.71 20.49 -3.55
CA ASN A 75 -26.91 21.83 -4.08
C ASN A 75 -27.45 21.87 -5.52
N ASN A 76 -27.76 20.73 -6.13
CA ASN A 76 -28.12 20.64 -7.54
C ASN A 76 -29.32 21.49 -7.91
N HIS A 77 -30.32 21.59 -7.03
CA HIS A 77 -31.54 22.39 -7.26
C HIS A 77 -31.27 23.91 -7.36
N ASN A 78 -30.12 24.37 -6.82
CA ASN A 78 -29.74 25.77 -6.80
C ASN A 78 -28.40 26.04 -7.52
N LEU A 79 -27.92 25.05 -8.29
CA LEU A 79 -26.54 25.03 -8.85
C LEU A 79 -26.22 26.28 -9.67
N LEU A 80 -27.18 26.79 -10.44
CA LEU A 80 -27.01 27.92 -11.33
C LEU A 80 -26.83 29.28 -10.60
N ASN A 81 -27.27 29.33 -9.33
CA ASN A 81 -27.14 30.55 -8.50
C ASN A 81 -25.87 30.55 -7.64
N LEU A 82 -25.08 29.49 -7.70
CA LEU A 82 -23.83 29.37 -6.94
C LEU A 82 -22.65 29.95 -7.71
N PRO A 83 -21.54 30.32 -7.03
CA PRO A 83 -20.32 30.77 -7.69
C PRO A 83 -19.81 29.72 -8.68
N LYS A 84 -19.66 30.12 -9.94
CA LYS A 84 -19.29 29.22 -11.03
C LYS A 84 -17.95 28.53 -10.83
N ASP A 85 -17.00 29.20 -10.19
CA ASP A 85 -15.70 28.63 -9.84
C ASP A 85 -15.85 27.51 -8.81
N THR A 86 -16.69 27.70 -7.79
CA THR A 86 -16.99 26.66 -6.80
C THR A 86 -17.65 25.44 -7.43
N VAL A 87 -18.64 25.64 -8.28
CA VAL A 87 -19.33 24.54 -8.98
C VAL A 87 -18.37 23.79 -9.88
N GLY A 88 -17.58 24.52 -10.69
CA GLY A 88 -16.60 23.93 -11.60
C GLY A 88 -15.52 23.12 -10.85
N LEU A 89 -15.03 23.66 -9.73
CA LEU A 89 -14.09 22.95 -8.84
C LEU A 89 -14.71 21.65 -8.31
N LYS A 90 -15.95 21.71 -7.79
CA LYS A 90 -16.62 20.52 -7.25
C LYS A 90 -16.87 19.45 -8.31
N ILE A 91 -17.25 19.83 -9.54
CA ILE A 91 -17.38 18.91 -10.67
C ILE A 91 -16.01 18.29 -11.00
N SER A 92 -14.95 19.10 -11.07
CA SER A 92 -13.59 18.62 -11.32
C SER A 92 -13.15 17.59 -10.28
N GLN A 93 -13.29 17.89 -9.00
CA GLN A 93 -12.95 16.99 -7.89
C GLN A 93 -13.76 15.69 -7.94
N ALA A 94 -15.07 15.80 -8.16
CA ALA A 94 -15.96 14.65 -8.24
C ALA A 94 -15.64 13.70 -9.39
N VAL A 95 -15.21 14.22 -10.53
CA VAL A 95 -14.98 13.43 -11.75
C VAL A 95 -13.53 12.97 -11.87
N SER A 96 -12.56 13.89 -11.61
CA SER A 96 -11.16 13.64 -11.97
C SER A 96 -10.36 12.94 -10.88
N ILE A 97 -10.76 13.02 -9.62
CA ILE A 97 -10.03 12.35 -8.54
C ILE A 97 -10.17 10.84 -8.69
N ALA A 98 -9.03 10.20 -9.00
CA ALA A 98 -8.87 8.76 -9.06
C ALA A 98 -7.39 8.48 -8.81
N THR A 99 -7.03 8.15 -7.58
CA THR A 99 -5.67 7.80 -7.20
C THR A 99 -5.51 6.27 -7.16
N ILE A 100 -4.28 5.82 -7.33
CA ILE A 100 -3.93 4.40 -7.34
C ILE A 100 -2.92 4.16 -6.22
N PHE A 101 -3.17 3.14 -5.40
CA PHE A 101 -2.23 2.67 -4.40
C PHE A 101 -1.24 1.69 -5.05
N VAL A 102 0.05 1.94 -4.89
CA VAL A 102 1.12 1.08 -5.40
C VAL A 102 1.94 0.56 -4.23
N ASP A 103 1.77 -0.72 -3.87
CA ASP A 103 2.63 -1.37 -2.89
C ASP A 103 3.85 -2.03 -3.54
N ASN A 104 4.96 -2.07 -2.81
CA ASN A 104 6.16 -2.78 -3.24
C ASN A 104 6.12 -4.23 -2.75
N GLN A 105 5.95 -5.18 -3.69
CA GLN A 105 5.88 -6.62 -3.42
C GLN A 105 7.20 -7.36 -3.62
N GLU A 106 8.24 -6.72 -4.13
CA GLU A 106 9.49 -7.40 -4.54
C GLU A 106 10.17 -8.08 -3.37
N GLU A 107 10.28 -7.39 -2.25
CA GLU A 107 10.93 -7.93 -1.06
C GLU A 107 10.18 -9.11 -0.44
N TYR A 108 8.85 -9.05 -0.44
CA TYR A 108 8.03 -10.18 0.00
C TYR A 108 8.23 -11.42 -0.88
N ARG A 109 8.27 -11.23 -2.21
CA ARG A 109 8.54 -12.33 -3.15
C ARG A 109 9.95 -12.90 -2.97
N ALA A 110 10.93 -12.04 -2.73
CA ALA A 110 12.29 -12.48 -2.43
C ALA A 110 12.35 -13.30 -1.15
N LEU A 111 11.70 -12.84 -0.08
CA LEU A 111 11.60 -13.53 1.21
C LEU A 111 10.94 -14.92 1.08
N GLN A 112 9.86 -15.02 0.28
CA GLN A 112 9.21 -16.31 0.01
C GLN A 112 10.10 -17.25 -0.83
N ASN A 113 10.68 -16.75 -1.92
CA ASN A 113 11.43 -17.57 -2.87
C ASN A 113 12.75 -18.10 -2.28
N SER A 114 13.33 -17.38 -1.35
CA SER A 114 14.56 -17.80 -0.63
C SER A 114 14.31 -18.79 0.52
N GLY A 115 13.05 -18.99 0.92
CA GLY A 115 12.70 -19.78 2.11
C GLY A 115 12.96 -19.06 3.44
N LEU A 116 13.49 -17.82 3.42
CA LEU A 116 13.78 -17.05 4.64
C LEU A 116 12.54 -16.73 5.47
N ILE A 117 11.35 -16.78 4.87
CA ILE A 117 10.08 -16.59 5.57
C ILE A 117 9.86 -17.65 6.67
N GLU A 118 10.45 -18.87 6.50
CA GLU A 118 10.35 -19.97 7.47
C GLU A 118 11.22 -19.74 8.71
N LEU A 119 12.17 -18.81 8.64
CA LEU A 119 13.03 -18.44 9.77
C LEU A 119 12.41 -17.37 10.68
N ILE A 120 11.25 -16.82 10.31
CA ILE A 120 10.53 -15.85 11.14
C ILE A 120 9.86 -16.60 12.28
N GLU A 121 10.26 -16.30 13.52
CA GLU A 121 9.77 -17.00 14.71
C GLU A 121 8.33 -16.61 15.09
N LEU A 122 7.95 -15.34 14.89
CA LEU A 122 6.60 -14.87 15.16
C LEU A 122 5.67 -15.22 14.00
N GLU A 123 4.87 -16.27 14.16
CA GLU A 123 3.86 -16.67 13.15
C GLU A 123 2.93 -15.51 12.77
N GLU A 124 2.62 -14.62 13.73
CA GLU A 124 1.81 -13.42 13.49
C GLU A 124 2.42 -12.49 12.44
N VAL A 125 3.76 -12.36 12.38
CA VAL A 125 4.48 -11.60 11.36
C VAL A 125 4.25 -12.22 9.99
N VAL A 126 4.44 -13.54 9.87
CA VAL A 126 4.25 -14.27 8.61
C VAL A 126 2.84 -14.10 8.09
N LEU A 127 1.83 -14.34 8.95
CA LEU A 127 0.42 -14.20 8.60
C LEU A 127 0.05 -12.77 8.20
N ALA A 128 0.57 -11.76 8.91
CA ALA A 128 0.29 -10.36 8.62
C ALA A 128 0.92 -9.93 7.28
N ILE A 129 2.15 -10.34 6.97
CA ILE A 129 2.82 -10.12 5.69
C ILE A 129 2.02 -10.77 4.55
N GLN A 130 1.66 -12.04 4.67
CA GLN A 130 0.87 -12.76 3.67
C GLN A 130 -0.48 -12.08 3.41
N ASN A 131 -1.19 -11.67 4.47
CA ASN A 131 -2.47 -10.96 4.36
C ASN A 131 -2.34 -9.59 3.72
N LYS A 132 -1.21 -8.90 3.95
CA LYS A 132 -0.92 -7.63 3.28
C LYS A 132 -0.92 -7.83 1.76
N TYR A 133 -0.08 -8.69 1.28
CA TYR A 133 0.14 -8.81 -0.17
C TYR A 133 -1.00 -9.54 -0.90
N LYS A 134 -1.73 -10.42 -0.22
CA LYS A 134 -2.93 -11.07 -0.77
C LYS A 134 -4.07 -10.08 -1.08
N SER A 135 -4.13 -8.96 -0.37
CA SER A 135 -5.21 -7.98 -0.56
C SER A 135 -4.96 -6.97 -1.70
N HIS A 136 -3.78 -6.99 -2.32
CA HIS A 136 -3.41 -6.06 -3.41
C HIS A 136 -4.43 -6.03 -4.57
N ASP A 137 -4.75 -7.19 -5.13
CA ASP A 137 -5.68 -7.30 -6.26
C ASP A 137 -7.08 -6.78 -5.94
N PHE A 138 -7.49 -6.85 -4.68
CA PHE A 138 -8.77 -6.32 -4.23
C PHE A 138 -8.81 -4.79 -4.32
N TYR A 139 -7.77 -4.10 -3.85
CA TYR A 139 -7.67 -2.64 -3.95
C TYR A 139 -7.63 -2.19 -5.40
N LYS A 140 -6.82 -2.84 -6.23
CA LYS A 140 -6.72 -2.55 -7.65
C LYS A 140 -8.07 -2.63 -8.37
N LYS A 141 -8.90 -3.65 -8.08
CA LYS A 141 -10.25 -3.75 -8.64
C LYS A 141 -11.15 -2.58 -8.28
N ILE A 142 -11.07 -2.09 -7.03
CA ILE A 142 -11.89 -0.94 -6.62
C ILE A 142 -11.40 0.33 -7.32
N GLU A 143 -10.09 0.53 -7.43
CA GLU A 143 -9.47 1.65 -8.14
C GLU A 143 -9.87 1.67 -9.62
N ASP A 144 -9.84 0.53 -10.29
CA ASP A 144 -10.31 0.38 -11.66
C ASP A 144 -11.80 0.79 -11.80
N MET A 145 -12.63 0.44 -10.83
CA MET A 145 -14.05 0.88 -10.81
C MET A 145 -14.15 2.41 -10.71
N ILE A 146 -13.35 3.06 -9.85
CA ILE A 146 -13.34 4.52 -9.68
C ILE A 146 -12.86 5.22 -10.96
N VAL A 147 -11.79 4.70 -11.58
CA VAL A 147 -11.25 5.22 -12.85
C VAL A 147 -12.28 5.10 -13.97
N ASN A 148 -12.94 3.96 -14.09
CA ASN A 148 -13.97 3.72 -15.11
C ASN A 148 -15.16 4.65 -14.94
N GLN A 149 -15.68 4.81 -13.73
CA GLN A 149 -16.75 5.76 -13.44
C GLN A 149 -16.34 7.21 -13.72
N GLY A 150 -15.10 7.59 -13.37
CA GLY A 150 -14.55 8.89 -13.72
C GLY A 150 -14.51 9.10 -15.23
N SER A 151 -14.10 8.10 -16.00
CA SER A 151 -14.04 8.16 -17.47
C SER A 151 -15.41 8.34 -18.10
N GLU A 152 -16.45 7.69 -17.57
CA GLU A 152 -17.83 7.88 -18.04
C GLU A 152 -18.41 9.27 -17.72
N LEU A 153 -17.95 9.91 -16.65
CA LEU A 153 -18.38 11.26 -16.26
C LEU A 153 -17.59 12.39 -16.93
N ARG A 154 -16.40 12.11 -17.47
CA ARG A 154 -15.55 13.15 -18.14
C ARG A 154 -16.25 13.90 -19.27
N PRO A 155 -17.02 13.27 -20.17
CA PRO A 155 -17.74 14.02 -21.20
C PRO A 155 -18.66 15.10 -20.63
N TYR A 156 -19.42 14.79 -19.56
CA TYR A 156 -20.24 15.77 -18.88
C TYR A 156 -19.41 16.92 -18.30
N MET A 157 -18.30 16.61 -17.62
CA MET A 157 -17.40 17.63 -17.07
C MET A 157 -16.86 18.56 -18.17
N TYR A 158 -16.36 18.02 -19.29
CA TYR A 158 -15.80 18.83 -20.36
C TYR A 158 -16.82 19.70 -21.08
N GLN A 159 -18.07 19.22 -21.22
CA GLN A 159 -19.16 19.98 -21.81
C GLN A 159 -19.65 21.12 -20.92
N ASN A 160 -19.57 20.96 -19.59
CA ASN A 160 -20.18 21.88 -18.63
C ASN A 160 -19.17 22.65 -17.77
N THR A 161 -17.87 22.48 -18.02
CA THR A 161 -16.83 23.25 -17.35
C THR A 161 -15.72 23.66 -18.29
N GLN A 162 -15.07 24.79 -18.00
CA GLN A 162 -13.90 25.28 -18.70
C GLN A 162 -12.72 25.41 -17.73
N LEU A 163 -11.53 24.95 -18.12
CA LEU A 163 -10.29 25.19 -17.38
C LEU A 163 -9.81 26.61 -17.69
N LYS A 164 -9.72 27.49 -16.68
CA LYS A 164 -9.26 28.87 -16.82
C LYS A 164 -7.78 29.04 -16.44
N HIS A 165 -7.29 28.24 -15.51
CA HIS A 165 -5.88 28.25 -15.09
C HIS A 165 -5.48 26.85 -14.63
N GLU A 166 -4.17 26.60 -14.65
CA GLU A 166 -3.58 25.28 -14.32
C GLU A 166 -3.14 25.19 -12.84
N GLN A 167 -3.75 25.97 -11.94
CA GLN A 167 -3.43 25.88 -10.53
C GLN A 167 -3.83 24.50 -9.99
N LEU A 168 -2.90 23.89 -9.26
CA LEU A 168 -3.13 22.63 -8.57
C LEU A 168 -3.34 22.88 -7.09
N ASP A 169 -4.14 22.02 -6.46
CA ASP A 169 -4.31 21.99 -5.03
C ASP A 169 -3.12 21.27 -4.34
N GLU A 170 -3.18 21.17 -3.02
CA GLU A 170 -2.18 20.48 -2.19
C GLU A 170 -2.02 18.97 -2.52
N LEU A 171 -3.01 18.38 -3.18
CA LEU A 171 -3.00 16.97 -3.62
C LEU A 171 -2.65 16.84 -5.11
N GLY A 172 -2.31 17.94 -5.80
CA GLY A 172 -1.95 17.93 -7.21
C GLY A 172 -3.13 17.88 -8.19
N PHE A 173 -4.36 18.15 -7.75
CA PHE A 173 -5.54 18.19 -8.62
C PHE A 173 -5.85 19.61 -9.10
N HIS A 174 -6.33 19.75 -10.36
CA HIS A 174 -6.68 21.03 -10.94
C HIS A 174 -7.82 21.73 -10.18
N GLU A 175 -7.59 22.96 -9.75
CA GLU A 175 -8.59 23.83 -9.11
C GLU A 175 -9.26 24.81 -10.05
N GLY A 176 -8.63 25.10 -11.19
CA GLY A 176 -9.01 26.22 -12.07
C GLY A 176 -10.18 25.96 -13.01
N ARG A 177 -11.08 25.00 -12.74
CA ARG A 177 -12.27 24.79 -13.57
C ARG A 177 -13.43 25.66 -13.12
N VAL A 178 -14.13 26.24 -14.11
CA VAL A 178 -15.30 27.11 -13.96
C VAL A 178 -16.50 26.46 -14.63
N PHE A 179 -17.63 26.44 -13.97
CA PHE A 179 -18.89 25.92 -14.51
C PHE A 179 -19.42 26.83 -15.63
N THR A 180 -19.74 26.25 -16.77
CA THR A 180 -20.29 26.90 -17.95
C THR A 180 -21.68 26.40 -18.35
N GLY A 181 -22.19 25.38 -17.61
CA GLY A 181 -23.50 24.82 -17.87
C GLY A 181 -24.64 25.81 -17.64
N THR A 182 -25.72 25.61 -18.34
CA THR A 182 -26.95 26.44 -18.30
C THR A 182 -28.11 25.76 -17.57
N GLU A 183 -27.91 24.50 -17.16
CA GLU A 183 -28.90 23.69 -16.49
C GLU A 183 -28.29 22.99 -15.25
N PRO A 184 -29.11 22.59 -14.26
CA PRO A 184 -28.67 21.72 -13.18
C PRO A 184 -28.10 20.39 -13.72
N ILE A 185 -27.34 19.69 -12.91
CA ILE A 185 -26.82 18.36 -13.29
C ILE A 185 -28.01 17.41 -13.55
N PRO A 186 -28.09 16.78 -14.74
CA PRO A 186 -29.17 15.85 -15.08
C PRO A 186 -29.20 14.62 -14.16
N ASN A 187 -30.40 14.10 -13.87
CA ASN A 187 -30.56 12.94 -13.00
C ASN A 187 -29.68 11.72 -13.37
N PRO A 188 -29.50 11.33 -14.64
CA PRO A 188 -28.60 10.21 -14.96
C PRO A 188 -27.16 10.44 -14.54
N ILE A 189 -26.67 11.68 -14.60
CA ILE A 189 -25.33 12.06 -14.15
C ILE A 189 -25.27 12.09 -12.62
N LEU A 190 -26.31 12.58 -11.95
CA LEU A 190 -26.40 12.59 -10.49
C LEU A 190 -26.37 11.16 -9.92
N GLU A 191 -27.08 10.20 -10.53
CA GLU A 191 -27.05 8.80 -10.09
C GLU A 191 -25.64 8.21 -10.25
N ARG A 192 -24.97 8.44 -11.39
CA ARG A 192 -23.57 8.01 -11.57
C ARG A 192 -22.61 8.66 -10.57
N LEU A 193 -22.82 9.92 -10.22
CA LEU A 193 -22.04 10.57 -9.15
C LEU A 193 -22.28 9.91 -7.79
N LYS A 194 -23.54 9.56 -7.46
CA LYS A 194 -23.87 8.84 -6.22
C LYS A 194 -23.21 7.47 -6.17
N ASP A 195 -23.23 6.72 -7.28
CA ASP A 195 -22.55 5.42 -7.38
C ASP A 195 -21.04 5.59 -7.19
N LYS A 196 -20.44 6.58 -7.85
CA LYS A 196 -19.02 6.89 -7.66
C LYS A 196 -18.70 7.28 -6.22
N LYS A 197 -19.57 8.07 -5.56
CA LYS A 197 -19.42 8.40 -4.15
C LYS A 197 -19.40 7.16 -3.27
N TRP A 198 -20.31 6.24 -3.50
CA TRP A 198 -20.36 4.98 -2.75
C TRP A 198 -19.05 4.20 -2.87
N ILE A 199 -18.46 4.12 -4.07
CA ILE A 199 -17.18 3.44 -4.29
C ILE A 199 -16.05 4.17 -3.56
N HIS A 200 -16.00 5.51 -3.61
CA HIS A 200 -15.01 6.31 -2.85
C HIS A 200 -15.12 6.05 -1.34
N ASP A 201 -16.33 6.09 -0.77
CA ASP A 201 -16.56 5.84 0.65
C ASP A 201 -16.15 4.41 1.04
N PHE A 202 -16.48 3.43 0.20
CA PHE A 202 -16.09 2.04 0.41
C PHE A 202 -14.57 1.87 0.40
N TYR A 203 -13.89 2.43 -0.61
CA TYR A 203 -12.42 2.40 -0.71
C TYR A 203 -11.77 3.06 0.49
N GLN A 204 -12.24 4.24 0.89
CA GLN A 204 -11.73 4.97 2.05
C GLN A 204 -11.81 4.15 3.34
N ASN A 205 -12.94 3.49 3.60
CA ASN A 205 -13.09 2.63 4.76
C ASN A 205 -12.09 1.47 4.73
N ARG A 206 -11.84 0.88 3.56
CA ARG A 206 -10.87 -0.21 3.40
C ARG A 206 -9.43 0.24 3.56
N ILE A 207 -9.07 1.41 3.03
CA ILE A 207 -7.74 2.01 3.20
C ILE A 207 -7.47 2.34 4.67
N GLN A 208 -8.44 2.90 5.40
CA GLN A 208 -8.30 3.18 6.83
C GLN A 208 -8.07 1.91 7.67
N ASP A 209 -8.78 0.83 7.35
CA ASP A 209 -8.56 -0.48 7.98
C ASP A 209 -7.17 -1.03 7.64
N ARG A 210 -6.72 -0.85 6.40
CA ARG A 210 -5.39 -1.25 5.94
C ARG A 210 -4.28 -0.50 6.65
N ILE A 211 -4.37 0.82 6.77
CA ILE A 211 -3.41 1.66 7.51
C ILE A 211 -3.20 1.13 8.95
N LYS A 212 -4.30 0.78 9.64
CA LYS A 212 -4.21 0.20 10.99
C LYS A 212 -3.46 -1.13 11.00
N LYS A 213 -3.74 -2.00 10.04
CA LYS A 213 -3.08 -3.32 9.93
C LYS A 213 -1.61 -3.20 9.56
N ASP A 214 -1.24 -2.26 8.69
CA ASP A 214 0.15 -2.07 8.28
C ASP A 214 0.99 -1.45 9.40
N ARG A 215 0.42 -0.55 10.22
CA ARG A 215 1.08 -0.06 11.44
C ARG A 215 1.30 -1.20 12.44
N ALA A 216 0.28 -2.04 12.66
CA ALA A 216 0.44 -3.21 13.53
C ALA A 216 1.50 -4.20 13.01
N LEU A 217 1.58 -4.40 11.69
CA LEU A 217 2.62 -5.23 11.08
C LEU A 217 4.01 -4.63 11.30
N GLN A 218 4.20 -3.32 11.18
CA GLN A 218 5.48 -2.68 11.50
C GLN A 218 5.92 -2.94 12.95
N GLU A 219 4.98 -2.86 13.89
CA GLU A 219 5.26 -3.17 15.30
C GLU A 219 5.64 -4.65 15.52
N LEU A 220 4.96 -5.57 14.81
CA LEU A 220 5.29 -7.00 14.85
C LEU A 220 6.68 -7.29 14.26
N ILE A 221 7.02 -6.69 13.11
CA ILE A 221 8.36 -6.81 12.52
C ILE A 221 9.42 -6.28 13.48
N HIS A 222 9.17 -5.13 14.12
CA HIS A 222 10.11 -4.58 15.09
C HIS A 222 10.33 -5.52 16.29
N LYS A 223 9.29 -6.16 16.80
CA LYS A 223 9.40 -7.17 17.86
C LYS A 223 10.20 -8.40 17.42
N GLU A 224 10.00 -8.85 16.17
CA GLU A 224 10.76 -9.98 15.62
C GLU A 224 12.25 -9.65 15.53
N LEU A 225 12.61 -8.47 15.02
CA LEU A 225 13.98 -8.00 14.90
C LEU A 225 14.68 -7.84 16.27
N GLN A 226 13.95 -7.49 17.32
CA GLN A 226 14.51 -7.35 18.68
C GLN A 226 14.86 -8.68 19.35
N LYS A 227 14.38 -9.80 18.82
CA LYS A 227 14.72 -11.14 19.33
C LYS A 227 16.14 -11.59 18.93
N ASP A 228 16.73 -10.90 17.94
CA ASP A 228 18.08 -11.23 17.48
C ASP A 228 19.10 -10.98 18.61
N PRO A 229 19.78 -12.05 19.12
CA PRO A 229 20.77 -11.92 20.18
C PRO A 229 22.03 -11.15 19.75
N HIS A 230 22.22 -10.87 18.45
CA HIS A 230 23.38 -10.15 17.90
C HIS A 230 23.19 -8.64 17.84
N LEU A 231 21.99 -8.11 18.16
CA LEU A 231 21.69 -6.67 18.18
C LEU A 231 21.74 -6.04 19.58
N ASN A 232 22.12 -6.81 20.63
CA ASN A 232 22.31 -6.31 22.01
C ASN A 232 23.78 -6.32 22.44
#